data_a6457e8f290ed00d3db45487a25c7eb5
#
_entry.id   a6457e8f290ed00d3db45487a25c7eb5
#
_cell.length_a   1.000
_cell.length_b   1.000
_cell.length_c   1.000
_cell.angle_alpha   90.00
_cell.angle_beta   90.00
_cell.angle_gamma   90.00
#
_symmetry.space_group_name_H-M   'P 1'
#
loop_
_entity.id
_entity.type
_entity.pdbx_description
1 polymer ?
#
loop_
_entity_poly.entity_id
_entity_poly.type
_entity_poly.pdbx_seq_one_letter_code
_entity_poly.pdbx_strand_id
1 'polypeptide(L)'
;AGNFIYTIKAAEAPDIMREIGRLRELAFRQAGGGTGNEVDVDEQDLAPDGYTQLFVWDPVAREILGGYRYIICDSPYPKNLSTEHYFRFSDRFRQEVLPYTIELGRSFVQPRYQRTRDAKSLYALDNLWDGLGALIVENPDKQYFFGKVTMYGHYDKEARNILMYFLQKYFPDRDGLLEPLYPVEMNIDVPAMERIFAGGSYMDDYRTLVNELRKRDEFIPPMINSCRN
;
A
#
# COMPACT_ATOMS: atom_id res chain seq x y z
N ALA A 1 0.67 18.30 18.19
CA ALA A 1 0.70 16.87 18.45
C ALA A 1 2.15 16.45 18.63
N GLY A 2 2.52 15.68 19.60
CA GLY A 2 3.91 15.37 19.96
C GLY A 2 4.39 14.01 19.45
N ASN A 3 3.90 13.51 18.32
CA ASN A 3 4.36 12.24 17.74
C ASN A 3 5.70 12.43 17.03
N PHE A 4 6.51 11.37 17.02
CA PHE A 4 7.79 11.34 16.31
C PHE A 4 7.73 10.31 15.18
N ILE A 5 8.43 10.60 14.10
CA ILE A 5 8.64 9.68 12.98
C ILE A 5 10.08 9.20 13.07
N TYR A 6 10.26 7.88 13.06
CA TYR A 6 11.56 7.24 13.10
C TYR A 6 11.76 6.32 11.90
N THR A 7 13.01 6.18 11.49
CA THR A 7 13.44 5.18 10.51
C THR A 7 14.50 4.29 11.15
N ILE A 8 14.42 2.97 10.90
CA ILE A 8 15.39 1.99 11.35
C ILE A 8 15.63 0.91 10.31
N LYS A 9 16.81 0.31 10.35
CA LYS A 9 17.09 -1.02 9.81
C LYS A 9 16.87 -2.08 10.88
N ALA A 10 16.44 -3.28 10.50
CA ALA A 10 16.20 -4.37 11.45
C ALA A 10 17.41 -4.70 12.34
N ALA A 11 18.63 -4.64 11.79
CA ALA A 11 19.86 -4.91 12.52
C ALA A 11 20.21 -3.84 13.57
N GLU A 12 19.74 -2.59 13.38
CA GLU A 12 20.01 -1.46 14.29
C GLU A 12 19.15 -1.52 15.56
N ALA A 13 17.93 -2.05 15.42
CA ALA A 13 16.95 -2.09 16.51
C ALA A 13 16.07 -3.34 16.43
N PRO A 14 16.61 -4.55 16.72
CA PRO A 14 15.89 -5.80 16.54
C PRO A 14 14.62 -5.92 17.39
N ASP A 15 14.60 -5.35 18.60
CA ASP A 15 13.41 -5.34 19.45
C ASP A 15 12.29 -4.47 18.87
N ILE A 16 12.63 -3.31 18.31
CA ILE A 16 11.65 -2.45 17.61
C ILE A 16 11.16 -3.15 16.36
N MET A 17 12.05 -3.80 15.59
CA MET A 17 11.65 -4.57 14.41
C MET A 17 10.67 -5.69 14.77
N ARG A 18 10.91 -6.40 15.88
CA ARG A 18 10.01 -7.44 16.36
C ARG A 18 8.64 -6.87 16.73
N GLU A 19 8.60 -5.71 17.42
CA GLU A 19 7.33 -5.05 17.77
C GLU A 19 6.58 -4.56 16.51
N ILE A 20 7.28 -3.98 15.52
CA ILE A 20 6.69 -3.64 14.22
C ILE A 20 6.09 -4.90 13.57
N GLY A 21 6.82 -6.02 13.54
CA GLY A 21 6.35 -7.28 12.99
C GLY A 21 5.09 -7.81 13.70
N ARG A 22 5.05 -7.70 15.04
CA ARG A 22 3.88 -8.09 15.84
C ARG A 22 2.65 -7.23 15.50
N LEU A 23 2.82 -5.93 15.41
CA LEU A 23 1.74 -5.00 15.06
C LEU A 23 1.25 -5.19 13.62
N ARG A 24 2.15 -5.46 12.68
CA ARG A 24 1.80 -5.83 11.30
C ARG A 24 0.94 -7.08 11.27
N GLU A 25 1.36 -8.15 11.94
CA GLU A 25 0.62 -9.40 11.98
C GLU A 25 -0.78 -9.20 12.55
N LEU A 26 -0.91 -8.44 13.64
CA LEU A 26 -2.21 -8.11 14.23
C LEU A 26 -3.09 -7.32 13.25
N ALA A 27 -2.54 -6.29 12.60
CA ALA A 27 -3.28 -5.44 11.69
C ALA A 27 -3.73 -6.21 10.44
N PHE A 28 -2.84 -7.00 9.83
CA PHE A 28 -3.15 -7.76 8.62
C PHE A 28 -4.07 -8.94 8.91
N ARG A 29 -3.89 -9.64 10.03
CA ARG A 29 -4.80 -10.73 10.46
C ARG A 29 -6.21 -10.21 10.69
N GLN A 30 -6.36 -9.05 11.30
CA GLN A 30 -7.68 -8.43 11.50
C GLN A 30 -8.33 -8.04 10.16
N ALA A 31 -7.52 -7.68 9.14
CA ALA A 31 -8.00 -7.41 7.79
C ALA A 31 -8.21 -8.67 6.93
N GLY A 32 -7.95 -9.86 7.47
CA GLY A 32 -8.15 -11.14 6.79
C GLY A 32 -6.93 -11.73 6.08
N GLY A 33 -5.72 -11.23 6.37
CA GLY A 33 -4.53 -11.63 5.62
C GLY A 33 -3.22 -11.63 6.38
N GLY A 34 -3.18 -12.01 7.64
CA GLY A 34 -1.92 -12.21 8.38
C GLY A 34 -1.11 -13.41 7.85
N THR A 35 0.16 -13.50 8.26
CA THR A 35 1.04 -14.64 7.94
C THR A 35 0.70 -15.90 8.72
N GLY A 36 -0.02 -15.76 9.84
CA GLY A 36 -0.30 -16.83 10.80
C GLY A 36 0.81 -17.00 11.86
N ASN A 37 1.91 -16.27 11.72
CA ASN A 37 3.02 -16.30 12.66
C ASN A 37 2.82 -15.34 13.85
N GLU A 38 3.72 -15.38 14.82
CA GLU A 38 3.74 -14.41 15.92
C GLU A 38 4.07 -12.99 15.45
N VAL A 39 4.95 -12.89 14.45
CA VAL A 39 5.40 -11.63 13.85
C VAL A 39 5.45 -11.72 12.32
N ASP A 40 5.07 -10.66 11.63
CA ASP A 40 5.25 -10.49 10.18
C ASP A 40 6.60 -9.80 9.93
N VAL A 41 7.64 -10.61 9.89
CA VAL A 41 9.01 -10.20 9.52
C VAL A 41 9.52 -11.21 8.49
N ASP A 42 10.03 -10.72 7.38
CA ASP A 42 10.53 -11.55 6.29
C ASP A 42 12.04 -11.33 6.02
N GLU A 43 12.60 -12.13 5.13
CA GLU A 43 14.02 -12.04 4.76
C GLU A 43 14.39 -10.67 4.19
N GLN A 44 13.45 -10.01 3.52
CA GLN A 44 13.65 -8.68 2.96
C GLN A 44 13.72 -7.60 4.05
N ASP A 45 13.07 -7.78 5.19
CA ASP A 45 13.22 -6.91 6.36
C ASP A 45 14.61 -7.10 7.03
N LEU A 46 15.13 -8.33 7.03
CA LEU A 46 16.36 -8.71 7.74
C LEU A 46 17.63 -8.56 6.89
N ALA A 47 17.53 -8.47 5.58
CA ALA A 47 18.68 -8.33 4.69
C ALA A 47 19.45 -7.02 4.97
N PRO A 48 20.78 -7.01 4.91
CA PRO A 48 21.59 -5.79 5.12
C PRO A 48 21.23 -4.64 4.15
N ASP A 49 20.94 -5.01 2.89
CA ASP A 49 20.45 -4.12 1.82
C ASP A 49 18.92 -4.17 1.67
N GLY A 50 18.22 -4.64 2.69
CA GLY A 50 16.76 -4.76 2.73
C GLY A 50 16.03 -3.46 3.07
N TYR A 51 14.75 -3.62 3.39
CA TYR A 51 13.87 -2.48 3.68
C TYR A 51 14.25 -1.74 4.95
N THR A 52 14.09 -0.42 4.90
CA THR A 52 14.05 0.45 6.07
C THR A 52 12.62 0.53 6.58
N GLN A 53 12.44 0.49 7.89
CA GLN A 53 11.15 0.63 8.53
C GLN A 53 10.94 2.10 8.91
N LEU A 54 9.83 2.69 8.48
CA LEU A 54 9.37 3.98 8.97
C LEU A 54 8.18 3.75 9.89
N PHE A 55 8.20 4.34 11.08
CA PHE A 55 7.08 4.21 12.01
C PHE A 55 6.84 5.51 12.79
N VAL A 56 5.59 5.66 13.21
CA VAL A 56 5.12 6.77 14.04
C VAL A 56 5.07 6.32 15.49
N TRP A 57 5.74 7.07 16.36
CA TRP A 57 5.83 6.84 17.79
C TRP A 57 5.05 7.89 18.58
N ASP A 58 4.15 7.48 19.46
CA ASP A 58 3.50 8.33 20.46
C ASP A 58 4.30 8.27 21.79
N PRO A 59 5.02 9.32 22.18
CA PRO A 59 5.84 9.32 23.40
C PRO A 59 5.00 9.34 24.68
N VAL A 60 3.74 9.78 24.60
CA VAL A 60 2.83 9.84 25.75
C VAL A 60 2.23 8.45 26.02
N ALA A 61 1.71 7.82 25.00
CA ALA A 61 1.20 6.45 25.07
C ALA A 61 2.32 5.40 25.11
N ARG A 62 3.55 5.78 24.68
CA ARG A 62 4.73 4.91 24.57
C ARG A 62 4.45 3.70 23.67
N GLU A 63 3.90 3.97 22.47
CA GLU A 63 3.52 2.94 21.51
C GLU A 63 3.69 3.38 20.05
N ILE A 64 3.84 2.41 19.16
CA ILE A 64 3.88 2.61 17.71
C ILE A 64 2.42 2.72 17.21
N LEU A 65 2.08 3.82 16.54
CA LEU A 65 0.75 4.05 16.00
C LEU A 65 0.53 3.35 14.65
N GLY A 66 1.59 3.27 13.86
CA GLY A 66 1.59 2.67 12.52
C GLY A 66 2.92 2.85 11.85
N GLY A 67 3.05 2.34 10.64
CA GLY A 67 4.28 2.42 9.88
C GLY A 67 4.16 1.79 8.50
N TYR A 68 5.25 1.80 7.78
CA TYR A 68 5.46 1.07 6.54
C TYR A 68 6.95 0.78 6.36
N ARG A 69 7.27 -0.13 5.46
CA ARG A 69 8.66 -0.31 5.04
C ARG A 69 8.88 0.33 3.68
N TYR A 70 10.10 0.75 3.44
CA TYR A 70 10.48 1.32 2.15
C TYR A 70 11.88 0.91 1.74
N ILE A 71 12.14 0.94 0.44
CA ILE A 71 13.47 0.78 -0.13
C ILE A 71 13.64 1.82 -1.24
N ILE A 72 14.81 2.48 -1.25
CA ILE A 72 15.17 3.46 -2.28
C ILE A 72 15.80 2.70 -3.43
N CYS A 73 15.23 2.86 -4.63
CA CYS A 73 15.73 2.24 -5.84
C CYS A 73 16.69 3.21 -6.55
N ASP A 74 17.99 2.88 -6.54
CA ASP A 74 19.05 3.72 -7.12
C ASP A 74 19.61 3.15 -8.44
N SER A 75 19.02 2.05 -8.92
CA SER A 75 19.47 1.36 -10.13
C SER A 75 18.29 0.70 -10.85
N PRO A 76 18.48 0.30 -12.13
CA PRO A 76 17.50 -0.49 -12.87
C PRO A 76 17.26 -1.90 -12.29
N TYR A 77 18.17 -2.39 -11.45
CA TYR A 77 18.16 -3.74 -10.88
C TYR A 77 18.43 -3.69 -9.38
N PRO A 78 17.59 -3.00 -8.59
CA PRO A 78 17.72 -3.01 -7.14
C PRO A 78 17.45 -4.42 -6.62
N LYS A 79 18.12 -4.78 -5.54
CA LYS A 79 17.92 -6.08 -4.91
C LYS A 79 16.73 -6.04 -3.95
N ASN A 80 16.16 -7.22 -3.70
CA ASN A 80 15.18 -7.44 -2.64
C ASN A 80 13.83 -6.72 -2.79
N LEU A 81 13.41 -6.34 -4.00
CA LEU A 81 12.09 -5.76 -4.22
C LEU A 81 10.98 -6.79 -3.99
N SER A 82 10.05 -6.48 -3.11
CA SER A 82 8.92 -7.37 -2.81
C SER A 82 7.93 -7.47 -3.98
N THR A 83 7.86 -6.47 -4.83
CA THR A 83 6.97 -6.45 -5.99
C THR A 83 7.43 -7.37 -7.12
N GLU A 84 8.74 -7.66 -7.25
CA GLU A 84 9.27 -8.60 -8.25
C GLU A 84 8.78 -10.04 -8.08
N HIS A 85 8.31 -10.41 -6.89
CA HIS A 85 7.69 -11.72 -6.66
C HIS A 85 6.30 -11.86 -7.31
N TYR A 86 5.70 -10.74 -7.72
CA TYR A 86 4.34 -10.70 -8.23
C TYR A 86 4.23 -10.14 -9.64
N PHE A 87 5.22 -9.34 -10.07
CA PHE A 87 5.19 -8.64 -11.34
C PHE A 87 6.49 -8.80 -12.10
N ARG A 88 6.39 -8.98 -13.41
CA ARG A 88 7.48 -8.79 -14.35
C ARG A 88 7.55 -7.31 -14.71
N PHE A 89 8.73 -6.73 -14.60
CA PHE A 89 8.97 -5.35 -14.97
C PHE A 89 9.46 -5.28 -16.41
N SER A 90 8.90 -4.37 -17.21
CA SER A 90 9.40 -4.10 -18.56
C SER A 90 10.78 -3.42 -18.50
N ASP A 91 11.54 -3.49 -19.58
CA ASP A 91 12.83 -2.80 -19.68
C ASP A 91 12.65 -1.28 -19.51
N ARG A 92 11.57 -0.72 -20.04
CA ARG A 92 11.24 0.68 -19.87
C ARG A 92 11.00 1.05 -18.41
N PHE A 93 10.23 0.28 -17.67
CA PHE A 93 10.04 0.50 -16.22
C PHE A 93 11.37 0.45 -15.48
N ARG A 94 12.22 -0.54 -15.79
CA ARG A 94 13.53 -0.70 -15.13
C ARG A 94 14.48 0.47 -15.41
N GLN A 95 14.51 0.97 -16.63
CA GLN A 95 15.47 2.00 -17.03
C GLN A 95 15.00 3.43 -16.74
N GLU A 96 13.71 3.70 -16.93
CA GLU A 96 13.18 5.07 -16.92
C GLU A 96 12.42 5.42 -15.64
N VAL A 97 11.90 4.42 -14.90
CA VAL A 97 11.05 4.67 -13.72
C VAL A 97 11.70 4.19 -12.43
N LEU A 98 12.16 2.95 -12.40
CA LEU A 98 12.63 2.30 -11.18
C LEU A 98 13.79 3.03 -10.49
N PRO A 99 14.83 3.58 -11.19
CA PRO A 99 15.90 4.32 -10.54
C PRO A 99 15.46 5.60 -9.81
N TYR A 100 14.27 6.11 -10.16
CA TYR A 100 13.67 7.31 -9.56
C TYR A 100 12.53 6.97 -8.58
N THR A 101 12.51 5.75 -8.08
CA THR A 101 11.38 5.21 -7.31
C THR A 101 11.78 4.90 -5.86
N ILE A 102 10.83 5.11 -4.96
CA ILE A 102 10.84 4.54 -3.60
C ILE A 102 9.75 3.47 -3.56
N GLU A 103 10.12 2.20 -3.37
CA GLU A 103 9.12 1.15 -3.16
C GLU A 103 8.64 1.15 -1.72
N LEU A 104 7.33 1.14 -1.55
CA LEU A 104 6.63 1.09 -0.27
C LEU A 104 5.96 -0.26 -0.07
N GLY A 105 5.95 -0.75 1.15
CA GLY A 105 5.27 -1.99 1.48
C GLY A 105 4.86 -2.09 2.94
N ARG A 106 4.09 -3.11 3.26
CA ARG A 106 3.69 -3.42 4.64
C ARG A 106 3.11 -2.23 5.41
N SER A 107 2.36 -1.35 4.74
CA SER A 107 1.70 -0.22 5.40
C SER A 107 0.64 -0.72 6.38
N PHE A 108 0.71 -0.26 7.62
CA PHE A 108 -0.24 -0.61 8.67
C PHE A 108 -0.51 0.57 9.60
N VAL A 109 -1.71 0.59 10.16
CA VAL A 109 -2.05 1.35 11.36
C VAL A 109 -2.40 0.33 12.44
N GLN A 110 -1.96 0.56 13.67
CA GLN A 110 -2.27 -0.34 14.76
C GLN A 110 -3.79 -0.50 14.90
N PRO A 111 -4.33 -1.74 15.02
CA PRO A 111 -5.78 -2.00 15.00
C PRO A 111 -6.60 -1.16 15.99
N ARG A 112 -6.01 -0.84 17.12
CA ARG A 112 -6.60 0.02 18.14
C ARG A 112 -6.96 1.42 17.60
N TYR A 113 -6.22 1.93 16.63
CA TYR A 113 -6.42 3.26 16.03
C TYR A 113 -7.16 3.22 14.69
N GLN A 114 -7.59 2.06 14.21
CA GLN A 114 -8.34 1.95 12.95
C GLN A 114 -9.85 2.20 13.10
N ARG A 115 -10.41 1.94 14.28
CA ARG A 115 -11.87 1.92 14.52
C ARG A 115 -12.40 3.09 15.32
N THR A 116 -11.56 3.91 15.88
CA THR A 116 -11.97 5.06 16.67
C THR A 116 -12.07 6.30 15.80
N ARG A 117 -13.15 7.08 15.96
CA ARG A 117 -13.24 8.43 15.40
C ARG A 117 -12.47 9.45 16.26
N ASP A 118 -11.56 8.96 17.11
CA ASP A 118 -10.73 9.79 17.96
C ASP A 118 -9.72 10.55 17.11
N ALA A 119 -9.37 11.75 17.55
CA ALA A 119 -8.34 12.56 16.93
C ALA A 119 -7.03 11.79 16.70
N LYS A 120 -6.67 10.86 17.60
CA LYS A 120 -5.46 10.02 17.46
C LYS A 120 -5.46 9.13 16.22
N SER A 121 -6.63 8.60 15.80
CA SER A 121 -6.73 7.76 14.58
C SER A 121 -6.51 8.56 13.31
N LEU A 122 -7.05 9.77 13.25
CA LEU A 122 -6.82 10.69 12.15
C LEU A 122 -5.34 11.12 12.10
N TYR A 123 -4.76 11.46 13.24
CA TYR A 123 -3.35 11.84 13.33
C TYR A 123 -2.38 10.69 12.98
N ALA A 124 -2.74 9.43 13.22
CA ALA A 124 -1.88 8.30 12.84
C ALA A 124 -1.70 8.21 11.32
N LEU A 125 -2.78 8.39 10.55
CA LEU A 125 -2.71 8.43 9.08
C LEU A 125 -1.99 9.69 8.59
N ASP A 126 -2.31 10.86 9.13
CA ASP A 126 -1.66 12.12 8.74
C ASP A 126 -0.14 12.05 8.98
N ASN A 127 0.30 11.51 10.12
CA ASN A 127 1.73 11.36 10.39
C ASN A 127 2.44 10.35 9.46
N LEU A 128 1.73 9.32 8.95
CA LEU A 128 2.29 8.45 7.92
C LEU A 128 2.50 9.20 6.60
N TRP A 129 1.59 10.12 6.25
CA TRP A 129 1.76 11.02 5.10
C TRP A 129 2.89 12.03 5.31
N ASP A 130 3.04 12.58 6.51
CA ASP A 130 4.19 13.42 6.87
C ASP A 130 5.52 12.65 6.68
N GLY A 131 5.54 11.36 7.02
CA GLY A 131 6.67 10.47 6.78
C GLY A 131 7.01 10.31 5.29
N LEU A 132 6.01 10.17 4.43
CA LEU A 132 6.24 10.15 2.97
C LEU A 132 6.77 11.50 2.48
N GLY A 133 6.24 12.60 3.00
CA GLY A 133 6.74 13.95 2.70
C GLY A 133 8.21 14.12 3.08
N ALA A 134 8.62 13.63 4.25
CA ALA A 134 10.02 13.64 4.67
C ALA A 134 10.91 12.83 3.73
N LEU A 135 10.48 11.63 3.30
CA LEU A 135 11.24 10.83 2.33
C LEU A 135 11.46 11.55 0.99
N ILE A 136 10.48 12.31 0.51
CA ILE A 136 10.63 13.11 -0.73
C ILE A 136 11.68 14.21 -0.52
N VAL A 137 11.64 14.90 0.63
CA VAL A 137 12.60 15.98 0.92
C VAL A 137 14.02 15.45 1.06
N GLU A 138 14.18 14.27 1.68
CA GLU A 138 15.49 13.63 1.86
C GLU A 138 16.04 13.00 0.58
N ASN A 139 15.15 12.69 -0.39
CA ASN A 139 15.50 12.04 -1.66
C ASN A 139 14.95 12.84 -2.85
N PRO A 140 15.48 14.04 -3.12
CA PRO A 140 14.90 14.97 -4.10
C PRO A 140 15.01 14.51 -5.56
N ASP A 141 15.81 13.50 -5.83
CA ASP A 141 15.93 12.84 -7.14
C ASP A 141 14.83 11.81 -7.39
N LYS A 142 14.11 11.37 -6.35
CA LYS A 142 13.02 10.40 -6.50
C LYS A 142 11.71 11.09 -6.93
N GLN A 143 11.03 10.49 -7.88
CA GLN A 143 9.85 11.04 -8.54
C GLN A 143 8.61 10.19 -8.31
N TYR A 144 8.79 8.93 -7.93
CA TYR A 144 7.72 7.95 -7.84
C TYR A 144 7.70 7.23 -6.50
N PHE A 145 6.51 7.04 -5.97
CA PHE A 145 6.25 5.99 -5.00
C PHE A 145 5.63 4.80 -5.73
N PHE A 146 6.10 3.62 -5.41
CA PHE A 146 5.64 2.38 -6.00
C PHE A 146 5.31 1.37 -4.91
N GLY A 147 4.30 0.54 -5.12
CA GLY A 147 3.92 -0.49 -4.17
C GLY A 147 2.71 -1.27 -4.65
N LYS A 148 2.32 -2.26 -3.86
CA LYS A 148 1.14 -3.09 -4.14
C LYS A 148 0.08 -2.93 -3.06
N VAL A 149 -1.17 -2.96 -3.47
CA VAL A 149 -2.32 -3.05 -2.58
C VAL A 149 -2.88 -4.46 -2.66
N THR A 150 -3.12 -5.09 -1.51
CA THR A 150 -3.69 -6.44 -1.43
C THR A 150 -5.20 -6.34 -1.21
N MET A 151 -5.96 -7.01 -2.07
CA MET A 151 -7.36 -7.35 -1.81
C MET A 151 -7.43 -8.79 -1.34
N TYR A 152 -8.00 -9.01 -0.17
CA TYR A 152 -8.06 -10.35 0.42
C TYR A 152 -9.14 -11.23 -0.21
N GLY A 153 -9.02 -12.54 -0.06
CA GLY A 153 -9.90 -13.52 -0.71
C GLY A 153 -11.37 -13.47 -0.30
N HIS A 154 -11.69 -12.81 0.83
CA HIS A 154 -13.05 -12.60 1.29
C HIS A 154 -13.74 -11.39 0.64
N TYR A 155 -12.97 -10.52 -0.04
CA TYR A 155 -13.52 -9.37 -0.77
C TYR A 155 -14.47 -9.88 -1.86
N ASP A 156 -15.66 -9.30 -1.97
CA ASP A 156 -16.68 -9.72 -2.92
C ASP A 156 -16.14 -9.69 -4.35
N LYS A 157 -16.35 -10.79 -5.09
CA LYS A 157 -15.78 -10.94 -6.43
C LYS A 157 -16.38 -9.95 -7.44
N GLU A 158 -17.66 -9.64 -7.32
CA GLU A 158 -18.32 -8.67 -8.19
C GLU A 158 -17.85 -7.26 -7.88
N ALA A 159 -17.77 -6.90 -6.59
CA ALA A 159 -17.19 -5.64 -6.14
C ALA A 159 -15.76 -5.47 -6.64
N ARG A 160 -14.93 -6.52 -6.56
CA ARG A 160 -13.58 -6.54 -7.12
C ARG A 160 -13.59 -6.26 -8.63
N ASN A 161 -14.45 -6.94 -9.38
CA ASN A 161 -14.52 -6.76 -10.82
C ASN A 161 -14.96 -5.34 -11.20
N ILE A 162 -15.92 -4.76 -10.48
CA ILE A 162 -16.37 -3.36 -10.65
C ILE A 162 -15.21 -2.40 -10.38
N LEU A 163 -14.48 -2.58 -9.26
CA LEU A 163 -13.32 -1.75 -8.93
C LEU A 163 -12.22 -1.87 -9.99
N MET A 164 -11.88 -3.08 -10.42
CA MET A 164 -10.86 -3.32 -11.43
C MET A 164 -11.21 -2.73 -12.79
N TYR A 165 -12.48 -2.85 -13.21
CA TYR A 165 -12.95 -2.20 -14.43
C TYR A 165 -12.80 -0.67 -14.36
N PHE A 166 -13.19 -0.06 -13.23
CA PHE A 166 -13.02 1.38 -13.02
C PHE A 166 -11.55 1.80 -13.09
N LEU A 167 -10.66 1.06 -12.42
CA LEU A 167 -9.23 1.34 -12.45
C LEU A 167 -8.65 1.21 -13.87
N GLN A 168 -9.01 0.17 -14.60
CA GLN A 168 -8.59 -0.01 -16.00
C GLN A 168 -9.12 1.08 -16.94
N LYS A 169 -10.33 1.57 -16.70
CA LYS A 169 -10.94 2.66 -17.49
C LYS A 169 -10.18 3.98 -17.31
N TYR A 170 -9.79 4.31 -16.09
CA TYR A 170 -9.23 5.62 -15.76
C TYR A 170 -7.72 5.64 -15.60
N PHE A 171 -7.12 4.52 -15.25
CA PHE A 171 -5.68 4.38 -14.98
C PHE A 171 -5.08 3.15 -15.68
N PRO A 172 -5.27 3.01 -17.00
CA PRO A 172 -4.70 1.88 -17.73
C PRO A 172 -3.17 1.99 -17.79
N ASP A 173 -2.49 0.86 -17.67
CA ASP A 173 -1.06 0.77 -18.01
C ASP A 173 -0.90 0.74 -19.54
N ARG A 174 -0.86 1.94 -20.14
CA ARG A 174 -0.76 2.10 -21.61
C ARG A 174 0.60 1.73 -22.15
N ASP A 175 1.61 1.81 -21.31
CA ASP A 175 3.00 1.60 -21.67
C ASP A 175 3.47 0.16 -21.42
N GLY A 176 2.62 -0.67 -20.83
CA GLY A 176 2.96 -2.06 -20.50
C GLY A 176 4.13 -2.13 -19.52
N LEU A 177 4.13 -1.25 -18.51
CA LEU A 177 5.24 -1.13 -17.57
C LEU A 177 5.38 -2.37 -16.68
N LEU A 178 4.25 -2.99 -16.33
CA LEU A 178 4.18 -4.11 -15.40
C LEU A 178 3.26 -5.21 -15.91
N GLU A 179 3.72 -6.45 -15.79
CA GLU A 179 2.92 -7.63 -16.09
C GLU A 179 2.80 -8.53 -14.86
N PRO A 180 1.58 -8.93 -14.41
CA PRO A 180 1.43 -9.84 -13.30
C PRO A 180 2.00 -11.23 -13.66
N LEU A 181 2.80 -11.82 -12.77
CA LEU A 181 3.31 -13.19 -12.94
C LEU A 181 2.21 -14.24 -12.78
N TYR A 182 1.20 -13.92 -11.95
CA TYR A 182 0.08 -14.80 -11.64
C TYR A 182 -1.23 -14.01 -11.84
N PRO A 183 -1.67 -13.82 -13.09
CA PRO A 183 -2.89 -13.05 -13.36
C PRO A 183 -4.10 -13.76 -12.77
N VAL A 184 -4.97 -12.98 -12.14
CA VAL A 184 -6.26 -13.47 -11.64
C VAL A 184 -7.28 -13.40 -12.75
N GLU A 185 -7.94 -14.51 -13.05
CA GLU A 185 -9.07 -14.49 -13.97
C GLU A 185 -10.20 -13.61 -13.44
N MET A 186 -10.60 -12.67 -14.24
CA MET A 186 -11.72 -11.78 -13.97
C MET A 186 -12.77 -11.94 -15.05
N ASN A 187 -13.93 -12.49 -14.68
CA ASN A 187 -15.10 -12.53 -15.55
C ASN A 187 -15.81 -11.17 -15.49
N ILE A 188 -15.36 -10.22 -16.29
CA ILE A 188 -15.96 -8.88 -16.38
C ILE A 188 -16.94 -8.86 -17.53
N ASP A 189 -18.24 -8.66 -17.23
CA ASP A 189 -19.25 -8.33 -18.23
C ASP A 189 -19.07 -6.86 -18.65
N VAL A 190 -18.27 -6.64 -19.70
CA VAL A 190 -17.95 -5.30 -20.19
C VAL A 190 -19.22 -4.49 -20.54
N PRO A 191 -20.23 -5.03 -21.28
CA PRO A 191 -21.46 -4.31 -21.53
C PRO A 191 -22.22 -3.89 -20.24
N ALA A 192 -22.20 -4.73 -19.20
CA ALA A 192 -22.81 -4.36 -17.92
C ALA A 192 -22.00 -3.24 -17.22
N MET A 193 -20.69 -3.31 -17.25
CA MET A 193 -19.82 -2.26 -16.67
C MET A 193 -19.97 -0.92 -17.40
N GLU A 194 -20.08 -0.92 -18.72
CA GLU A 194 -20.33 0.29 -19.51
C GLU A 194 -21.64 0.96 -19.14
N ARG A 195 -22.70 0.16 -18.86
CA ARG A 195 -23.98 0.71 -18.37
C ARG A 195 -23.88 1.29 -16.96
N ILE A 196 -23.10 0.64 -16.08
CA ILE A 196 -22.86 1.13 -14.71
C ILE A 196 -22.08 2.44 -14.74
N PHE A 197 -21.04 2.53 -15.55
CA PHE A 197 -20.13 3.67 -15.64
C PHE A 197 -20.40 4.57 -16.84
N ALA A 198 -21.67 4.91 -17.06
CA ALA A 198 -22.14 5.77 -18.15
C ALA A 198 -22.13 7.26 -17.81
N GLY A 199 -21.56 7.67 -16.68
CA GLY A 199 -21.66 9.05 -16.15
C GLY A 199 -20.91 10.12 -16.95
N GLY A 200 -20.04 9.74 -17.89
CA GLY A 200 -19.33 10.67 -18.79
C GLY A 200 -18.20 11.45 -18.14
N SER A 201 -18.03 11.40 -16.80
CA SER A 201 -16.92 12.02 -16.09
C SER A 201 -16.34 11.08 -15.03
N TYR A 202 -15.03 11.29 -14.72
CA TYR A 202 -14.35 10.57 -13.62
C TYR A 202 -15.12 10.71 -12.29
N MET A 203 -15.57 11.91 -11.95
CA MET A 203 -16.24 12.17 -10.67
C MET A 203 -17.61 11.48 -10.56
N ASP A 204 -18.36 11.42 -11.64
CA ASP A 204 -19.65 10.73 -11.66
C ASP A 204 -19.48 9.22 -11.58
N ASP A 205 -18.54 8.67 -12.34
CA ASP A 205 -18.22 7.25 -12.30
C ASP A 205 -17.59 6.84 -10.95
N TYR A 206 -16.81 7.73 -10.32
CA TYR A 206 -16.31 7.48 -8.97
C TYR A 206 -17.42 7.42 -7.91
N ARG A 207 -18.41 8.33 -7.98
CA ARG A 207 -19.58 8.27 -7.09
C ARG A 207 -20.36 6.98 -7.32
N THR A 208 -20.50 6.57 -8.57
CA THR A 208 -21.12 5.30 -8.95
C THR A 208 -20.34 4.13 -8.36
N LEU A 209 -19.02 4.10 -8.52
CA LEU A 209 -18.17 3.07 -7.91
C LEU A 209 -18.40 2.93 -6.41
N VAL A 210 -18.34 4.06 -5.66
CA VAL A 210 -18.56 4.04 -4.20
C VAL A 210 -19.93 3.45 -3.85
N ASN A 211 -20.97 3.79 -4.61
CA ASN A 211 -22.32 3.29 -4.37
C ASN A 211 -22.45 1.80 -4.69
N GLU A 212 -21.85 1.34 -5.80
CA GLU A 212 -21.88 -0.07 -6.19
C GLU A 212 -21.13 -0.98 -5.21
N LEU A 213 -19.98 -0.52 -4.70
CA LEU A 213 -19.25 -1.24 -3.66
C LEU A 213 -20.05 -1.31 -2.34
N ARG A 214 -20.65 -0.19 -1.91
CA ARG A 214 -21.47 -0.15 -0.69
C ARG A 214 -22.70 -1.08 -0.74
N LYS A 215 -23.31 -1.28 -1.90
CA LYS A 215 -24.41 -2.24 -2.08
C LYS A 215 -24.00 -3.69 -1.78
N ARG A 216 -22.68 -3.95 -1.79
CA ARG A 216 -22.08 -5.27 -1.54
C ARG A 216 -21.32 -5.32 -0.22
N ASP A 217 -21.57 -4.34 0.67
CA ASP A 217 -20.87 -4.15 1.95
C ASP A 217 -19.36 -4.03 1.81
N GLU A 218 -18.88 -3.53 0.64
CA GLU A 218 -17.47 -3.35 0.35
C GLU A 218 -17.10 -1.87 0.21
N PHE A 219 -15.78 -1.61 0.34
CA PHE A 219 -15.22 -0.26 0.25
C PHE A 219 -14.00 -0.26 -0.66
N ILE A 220 -13.69 0.90 -1.24
CA ILE A 220 -12.42 1.08 -1.94
C ILE A 220 -11.30 0.92 -0.90
N PRO A 221 -10.29 0.04 -1.14
CA PRO A 221 -9.17 -0.08 -0.25
C PRO A 221 -8.53 1.28 0.05
N PRO A 222 -8.24 1.62 1.32
CA PRO A 222 -7.81 2.97 1.73
C PRO A 222 -6.62 3.50 0.93
N MET A 223 -5.63 2.67 0.63
CA MET A 223 -4.46 3.08 -0.16
C MET A 223 -4.83 3.49 -1.59
N ILE A 224 -5.76 2.77 -2.25
CA ILE A 224 -6.24 3.16 -3.60
C ILE A 224 -6.98 4.50 -3.53
N ASN A 225 -7.76 4.72 -2.48
CA ASN A 225 -8.48 5.97 -2.31
C ASN A 225 -7.55 7.17 -2.08
N SER A 226 -6.44 6.96 -1.39
CA SER A 226 -5.45 7.99 -1.06
C SER A 226 -4.59 8.41 -2.26
N CYS A 227 -4.27 7.50 -3.17
CA CYS A 227 -3.47 7.79 -4.37
C CYS A 227 -4.21 8.65 -5.43
N ARG A 228 -5.42 9.07 -5.15
CA ARG A 228 -6.30 9.78 -6.09
C ARG A 228 -6.17 11.30 -6.06
N ASN A 229 -5.60 11.87 -5.01
CA ASN A 229 -5.52 13.33 -4.82
C ASN A 229 -4.21 13.88 -5.40
#